data_2dc192014881d7f01ac8d1eac8e0dc6a
#
_entry.id   2dc192014881d7f01ac8d1eac8e0dc6a
#
_cell.length_a   1.000
_cell.length_b   1.000
_cell.length_c   1.000
_cell.angle_alpha   90.00
_cell.angle_beta   90.00
_cell.angle_gamma   90.00
#
_symmetry.space_group_name_H-M   'P 1'
#
loop_
_entity.id
_entity.type
_entity.pdbx_description
1 polymer ?
#
loop_
_entity_poly.entity_id
_entity_poly.type
_entity_poly.pdbx_seq_one_letter_code
_entity_poly.pdbx_strand_id
1 'polypeptide(L)'
;MLRILFIILSVQMAFGAGCLEVQGRWVTAGYLAASIAEFRKLAPETHLLSAPWPGSKRILSNRDLIRMAQQHGVGPLEVASEFCIEQATEVMEQSRVATAVEQALATMRDKVPVEVSIVDFYPKKVPAGKLTLAQAGLMSACAAGPCSVYRWRGSIQTADGQGIPFKVELRLDVMETVPVARQHFAFGEKIGPNGFLQTQRRVAWRPGHRNVAIDPTGKIARRAIREGEIIELGNVRTSRDVESGETVELQVRSGDLVLVTQALAVTGGKKGDRVIVRNPSTKKNFAAVVTGPAQAETVAPVSQGDLD
;
A
#
# COMPACT_ATOMS: atom_id res chain seq x y z
N MET A 1 4.26 -85.73 17.80
CA MET A 1 4.93 -85.04 16.66
C MET A 1 4.05 -83.88 16.22
N LEU A 2 4.32 -82.66 16.69
CA LEU A 2 3.51 -81.47 16.40
C LEU A 2 4.29 -80.62 15.37
N ARG A 3 3.77 -80.55 14.14
CA ARG A 3 4.35 -79.70 13.07
C ARG A 3 3.85 -78.27 13.23
N ILE A 4 4.72 -77.36 13.63
CA ILE A 4 4.50 -75.92 13.67
C ILE A 4 4.66 -75.39 12.25
N LEU A 5 3.53 -74.91 11.67
CA LEU A 5 3.48 -74.24 10.38
C LEU A 5 3.84 -72.77 10.57
N PHE A 6 5.05 -72.37 10.13
CA PHE A 6 5.44 -70.95 10.07
C PHE A 6 4.74 -70.30 8.88
N ILE A 7 3.71 -69.49 9.16
CA ILE A 7 3.12 -68.57 8.16
C ILE A 7 4.03 -67.34 8.10
N ILE A 8 4.82 -67.25 7.03
CA ILE A 8 5.54 -66.02 6.69
C ILE A 8 4.53 -65.03 6.15
N LEU A 9 4.12 -64.09 7.00
CA LEU A 9 3.30 -62.94 6.61
C LEU A 9 4.20 -61.94 5.83
N SER A 10 4.19 -62.03 4.51
CA SER A 10 4.83 -61.02 3.65
C SER A 10 4.03 -59.74 3.76
N VAL A 11 4.53 -58.77 4.56
CA VAL A 11 4.03 -57.39 4.56
C VAL A 11 4.40 -56.78 3.20
N GLN A 12 3.51 -56.84 2.25
CA GLN A 12 3.57 -55.99 1.06
C GLN A 12 3.32 -54.57 1.53
N MET A 13 4.40 -53.79 1.69
CA MET A 13 4.29 -52.32 1.75
C MET A 13 3.69 -51.87 0.41
N ALA A 14 2.41 -51.57 0.41
CA ALA A 14 1.79 -50.82 -0.65
C ALA A 14 2.48 -49.44 -0.65
N PHE A 15 3.40 -49.20 -1.55
CA PHE A 15 3.87 -47.88 -1.89
C PHE A 15 2.66 -47.08 -2.39
N GLY A 16 2.01 -46.35 -1.51
CA GLY A 16 1.09 -45.31 -1.90
C GLY A 16 1.86 -44.34 -2.80
N ALA A 17 1.36 -44.14 -4.03
CA ALA A 17 1.98 -43.35 -5.07
C ALA A 17 2.08 -41.88 -4.69
N GLY A 18 2.93 -41.54 -3.72
CA GLY A 18 3.33 -40.17 -3.41
C GLY A 18 4.42 -39.72 -4.40
N CYS A 19 4.44 -38.43 -4.72
CA CYS A 19 5.55 -37.86 -5.45
C CYS A 19 6.83 -37.84 -4.58
N LEU A 20 8.00 -37.90 -5.20
CA LEU A 20 9.28 -37.67 -4.53
C LEU A 20 9.35 -36.18 -4.13
N GLU A 21 9.45 -35.93 -2.85
CA GLU A 21 9.64 -34.57 -2.33
C GLU A 21 11.12 -34.16 -2.44
N VAL A 22 11.36 -33.01 -3.10
CA VAL A 22 12.69 -32.42 -3.23
C VAL A 22 12.75 -31.06 -2.55
N GLN A 23 13.89 -30.73 -1.98
CA GLN A 23 14.14 -29.41 -1.40
C GLN A 23 15.02 -28.58 -2.31
N GLY A 24 14.71 -27.26 -2.40
CA GLY A 24 15.50 -26.35 -3.20
C GLY A 24 15.10 -26.34 -4.69
N ARG A 25 15.91 -25.62 -5.49
CA ARG A 25 15.62 -25.36 -6.91
C ARG A 25 16.05 -26.47 -7.87
N TRP A 26 16.79 -27.46 -7.39
CA TRP A 26 17.35 -28.53 -8.23
C TRP A 26 16.96 -29.91 -7.74
N VAL A 27 16.59 -30.77 -8.66
CA VAL A 27 16.53 -32.21 -8.44
C VAL A 27 17.94 -32.75 -8.65
N THR A 28 18.54 -33.27 -7.60
CA THR A 28 19.89 -33.81 -7.67
C THR A 28 19.91 -35.33 -7.84
N ALA A 29 21.06 -35.90 -8.21
CA ALA A 29 21.23 -37.34 -8.31
C ALA A 29 20.92 -38.05 -6.99
N GLY A 30 21.24 -37.44 -5.84
CA GLY A 30 20.93 -37.97 -4.52
C GLY A 30 19.45 -38.20 -4.27
N TYR A 31 18.58 -37.32 -4.75
CA TYR A 31 17.14 -37.52 -4.65
C TYR A 31 16.65 -38.72 -5.48
N LEU A 32 17.10 -38.81 -6.75
CA LEU A 32 16.67 -39.90 -7.62
C LEU A 32 17.30 -41.25 -7.20
N ALA A 33 18.51 -41.25 -6.66
CA ALA A 33 19.24 -42.47 -6.19
C ALA A 33 18.46 -43.22 -5.07
N ALA A 34 17.57 -42.54 -4.35
CA ALA A 34 16.71 -43.21 -3.37
C ALA A 34 15.70 -44.15 -4.01
N SER A 35 15.27 -43.87 -5.25
CA SER A 35 14.25 -44.66 -5.95
C SER A 35 14.79 -45.36 -7.20
N ILE A 36 15.85 -44.85 -7.83
CA ILE A 36 16.47 -45.36 -9.05
C ILE A 36 17.95 -45.56 -8.77
N ALA A 37 18.36 -46.83 -8.50
CA ALA A 37 19.66 -47.19 -7.99
C ALA A 37 20.83 -46.74 -8.91
N GLU A 38 20.61 -46.68 -10.21
CA GLU A 38 21.60 -46.32 -11.21
C GLU A 38 22.16 -44.92 -11.02
N PHE A 39 21.37 -43.97 -10.49
CA PHE A 39 21.81 -42.61 -10.17
C PHE A 39 22.80 -42.55 -8.99
N ARG A 40 22.98 -43.62 -8.22
CA ARG A 40 24.03 -43.71 -7.18
C ARG A 40 25.44 -43.64 -7.75
N LYS A 41 25.61 -43.87 -9.06
CA LYS A 41 26.91 -43.74 -9.77
C LYS A 41 27.36 -42.28 -9.91
N LEU A 42 26.45 -41.33 -9.73
CA LEU A 42 26.75 -39.90 -9.77
C LEU A 42 26.99 -39.35 -8.36
N ALA A 43 27.73 -38.26 -8.28
CA ALA A 43 27.85 -37.51 -7.04
C ALA A 43 26.46 -37.03 -6.60
N PRO A 44 26.09 -37.17 -5.31
CA PRO A 44 24.73 -36.87 -4.83
C PRO A 44 24.24 -35.45 -5.14
N GLU A 45 25.16 -34.49 -5.18
CA GLU A 45 24.88 -33.06 -5.49
C GLU A 45 24.77 -32.75 -6.98
N THR A 46 25.01 -33.71 -7.88
CA THR A 46 24.88 -33.51 -9.33
C THR A 46 23.49 -33.04 -9.68
N HIS A 47 23.37 -31.84 -10.24
CA HIS A 47 22.12 -31.27 -10.69
C HIS A 47 21.61 -31.96 -11.96
N LEU A 48 20.44 -32.55 -11.91
CA LEU A 48 19.85 -33.29 -13.04
C LEU A 48 18.80 -32.45 -13.79
N LEU A 49 17.92 -31.78 -13.05
CA LEU A 49 16.90 -30.89 -13.61
C LEU A 49 16.42 -29.87 -12.55
N SER A 50 15.70 -28.82 -13.01
CA SER A 50 15.07 -27.88 -12.09
C SER A 50 13.90 -28.52 -11.36
N ALA A 51 13.79 -28.29 -10.07
CA ALA A 51 12.61 -28.67 -9.29
C ALA A 51 11.35 -27.98 -9.82
N PRO A 52 10.17 -28.61 -9.70
CA PRO A 52 8.91 -27.94 -10.00
C PRO A 52 8.67 -26.75 -9.07
N TRP A 53 7.82 -25.82 -9.47
CA TRP A 53 7.40 -24.73 -8.57
C TRP A 53 6.65 -25.25 -7.35
N PRO A 54 6.77 -24.60 -6.17
CA PRO A 54 6.03 -24.97 -4.99
C PRO A 54 4.53 -25.14 -5.25
N GLY A 55 3.98 -26.26 -4.83
CA GLY A 55 2.57 -26.61 -5.06
C GLY A 55 2.25 -27.17 -6.45
N SER A 56 3.26 -27.34 -7.33
CA SER A 56 3.11 -28.02 -8.61
C SER A 56 3.85 -29.35 -8.59
N LYS A 57 3.41 -30.28 -9.46
CA LYS A 57 4.01 -31.61 -9.65
C LYS A 57 4.65 -31.68 -11.02
N ARG A 58 5.74 -32.39 -11.12
CA ARG A 58 6.40 -32.73 -12.40
C ARG A 58 6.42 -34.25 -12.56
N ILE A 59 5.81 -34.70 -13.64
CA ILE A 59 5.81 -36.13 -14.00
C ILE A 59 6.91 -36.33 -15.04
N LEU A 60 7.86 -37.19 -14.75
CA LEU A 60 8.90 -37.63 -15.67
C LEU A 60 8.46 -38.93 -16.31
N SER A 61 8.38 -38.96 -17.63
CA SER A 61 8.15 -40.19 -18.36
C SER A 61 9.39 -41.06 -18.35
N ASN A 62 9.22 -42.32 -18.64
CA ASN A 62 10.35 -43.26 -18.80
C ASN A 62 11.39 -42.75 -19.82
N ARG A 63 10.92 -42.13 -20.93
CA ARG A 63 11.81 -41.52 -21.94
C ARG A 63 12.64 -40.37 -21.36
N ASP A 64 12.04 -39.54 -20.49
CA ASP A 64 12.76 -38.41 -19.88
C ASP A 64 13.85 -38.91 -18.92
N LEU A 65 13.56 -39.92 -18.13
CA LEU A 65 14.52 -40.56 -17.23
C LEU A 65 15.67 -41.20 -17.99
N ILE A 66 15.40 -41.96 -19.07
CA ILE A 66 16.43 -42.57 -19.91
C ILE A 66 17.33 -41.51 -20.55
N ARG A 67 16.70 -40.43 -21.12
CA ARG A 67 17.47 -39.34 -21.72
C ARG A 67 18.38 -38.67 -20.69
N MET A 68 17.88 -38.41 -19.50
CA MET A 68 18.64 -37.81 -18.39
C MET A 68 19.80 -38.70 -18.00
N ALA A 69 19.58 -39.99 -17.83
CA ALA A 69 20.64 -40.96 -17.52
C ALA A 69 21.74 -40.96 -18.59
N GLN A 70 21.36 -40.97 -19.87
CA GLN A 70 22.30 -40.89 -21.02
C GLN A 70 23.12 -39.59 -21.00
N GLN A 71 22.50 -38.45 -20.72
CA GLN A 71 23.17 -37.14 -20.64
C GLN A 71 24.25 -37.11 -19.55
N HIS A 72 24.07 -37.85 -18.45
CA HIS A 72 24.99 -37.92 -17.35
C HIS A 72 25.89 -39.16 -17.34
N GLY A 73 25.91 -39.94 -18.42
CA GLY A 73 26.75 -41.13 -18.55
C GLY A 73 26.33 -42.28 -17.64
N VAL A 74 25.09 -42.27 -17.15
CA VAL A 74 24.49 -43.38 -16.41
C VAL A 74 24.05 -44.44 -17.41
N GLY A 75 24.34 -45.72 -17.14
CA GLY A 75 23.99 -46.83 -18.02
C GLY A 75 22.46 -46.99 -18.25
N PRO A 76 22.07 -48.04 -18.95
CA PRO A 76 20.64 -48.24 -19.26
C PRO A 76 19.81 -48.32 -17.98
N LEU A 77 18.65 -47.65 -18.01
CA LEU A 77 17.66 -47.66 -16.93
C LEU A 77 16.54 -48.67 -17.26
N GLU A 78 16.22 -49.51 -16.32
CA GLU A 78 14.99 -50.30 -16.33
C GLU A 78 13.98 -49.65 -15.41
N VAL A 79 13.22 -48.65 -15.91
CA VAL A 79 12.20 -47.96 -15.13
C VAL A 79 10.82 -48.38 -15.66
N ALA A 80 10.04 -48.98 -14.78
CA ALA A 80 8.75 -49.57 -15.14
C ALA A 80 7.57 -48.59 -15.17
N SER A 81 7.72 -47.35 -14.65
CA SER A 81 6.59 -46.41 -14.46
C SER A 81 7.03 -44.94 -14.53
N GLU A 82 6.06 -44.06 -14.68
CA GLU A 82 6.23 -42.61 -14.54
C GLU A 82 6.70 -42.25 -13.14
N PHE A 83 7.55 -41.23 -13.05
CA PHE A 83 8.13 -40.77 -11.82
C PHE A 83 7.67 -39.35 -11.47
N CYS A 84 6.95 -39.21 -10.36
CA CYS A 84 6.41 -37.92 -9.94
C CYS A 84 7.36 -37.24 -8.96
N ILE A 85 7.61 -35.94 -9.19
CA ILE A 85 8.41 -35.08 -8.31
C ILE A 85 7.55 -33.90 -7.91
N GLU A 86 7.66 -33.50 -6.63
CA GLU A 86 7.11 -32.26 -6.11
C GLU A 86 8.10 -31.56 -5.18
N GLN A 87 7.99 -30.26 -5.06
CA GLN A 87 8.81 -29.51 -4.12
C GLN A 87 8.21 -29.64 -2.72
N ALA A 88 9.05 -29.97 -1.73
CA ALA A 88 8.67 -30.02 -0.33
C ALA A 88 8.17 -28.64 0.12
N THR A 89 7.00 -28.60 0.72
CA THR A 89 6.37 -27.37 1.18
C THR A 89 5.82 -27.52 2.59
N GLU A 90 5.87 -26.44 3.35
CA GLU A 90 5.23 -26.28 4.65
C GLU A 90 4.03 -25.35 4.55
N VAL A 91 3.09 -25.47 5.48
CA VAL A 91 1.97 -24.53 5.57
C VAL A 91 2.49 -23.20 6.10
N MET A 92 2.16 -22.11 5.42
CA MET A 92 2.49 -20.76 5.90
C MET A 92 1.56 -20.40 7.05
N GLU A 93 2.11 -20.31 8.24
CA GLU A 93 1.37 -19.91 9.43
C GLU A 93 1.13 -18.39 9.46
N GLN A 94 -0.08 -17.99 9.89
CA GLN A 94 -0.43 -16.56 10.01
C GLN A 94 0.49 -15.81 10.99
N SER A 95 0.93 -16.47 12.07
CA SER A 95 1.89 -15.93 13.03
C SER A 95 3.21 -15.52 12.39
N ARG A 96 3.71 -16.33 11.46
CA ARG A 96 4.94 -16.06 10.72
C ARG A 96 4.78 -14.86 9.78
N VAL A 97 3.61 -14.75 9.12
CA VAL A 97 3.29 -13.58 8.30
C VAL A 97 3.20 -12.33 9.17
N ALA A 98 2.54 -12.41 10.34
CA ALA A 98 2.42 -11.30 11.28
C ALA A 98 3.79 -10.80 11.74
N THR A 99 4.68 -11.70 12.13
CA THR A 99 6.06 -11.35 12.53
C THR A 99 6.82 -10.64 11.41
N ALA A 100 6.72 -11.13 10.18
CA ALA A 100 7.40 -10.50 9.03
C ALA A 100 6.82 -9.10 8.72
N VAL A 101 5.50 -8.92 8.83
CA VAL A 101 4.82 -7.63 8.66
C VAL A 101 5.26 -6.64 9.74
N GLU A 102 5.28 -7.05 11.02
CA GLU A 102 5.72 -6.21 12.13
C GLU A 102 7.17 -5.76 11.97
N GLN A 103 8.06 -6.67 11.61
CA GLN A 103 9.48 -6.35 11.36
C GLN A 103 9.64 -5.34 10.22
N ALA A 104 8.91 -5.52 9.13
CA ALA A 104 8.97 -4.61 8.00
C ALA A 104 8.35 -3.23 8.31
N LEU A 105 7.23 -3.18 9.04
CA LEU A 105 6.61 -1.93 9.49
C LEU A 105 7.47 -1.16 10.48
N ALA A 106 8.24 -1.84 11.34
CA ALA A 106 9.10 -1.20 12.31
C ALA A 106 10.11 -0.23 11.68
N THR A 107 10.49 -0.46 10.43
CA THR A 107 11.39 0.43 9.66
C THR A 107 10.67 1.62 9.01
N MET A 108 9.35 1.61 8.94
CA MET A 108 8.54 2.60 8.21
C MET A 108 7.69 3.49 9.12
N ARG A 109 7.43 3.06 10.35
CA ARG A 109 6.60 3.80 11.31
C ARG A 109 7.48 4.64 12.24
N ASP A 110 7.29 5.95 12.24
CA ASP A 110 7.92 6.90 13.17
C ASP A 110 7.34 6.73 14.60
N LYS A 111 7.58 5.59 15.25
CA LYS A 111 7.10 5.26 16.62
C LYS A 111 5.57 5.31 16.81
N VAL A 112 4.80 5.42 15.74
CA VAL A 112 3.34 5.40 15.81
C VAL A 112 2.87 3.96 15.97
N PRO A 113 2.03 3.63 16.97
CA PRO A 113 1.47 2.30 17.15
C PRO A 113 0.44 2.05 16.02
N VAL A 114 0.81 1.22 15.06
CA VAL A 114 -0.06 0.81 13.94
C VAL A 114 -0.71 -0.51 14.30
N GLU A 115 -2.03 -0.55 14.24
CA GLU A 115 -2.82 -1.79 14.35
C GLU A 115 -2.78 -2.53 13.02
N VAL A 116 -2.35 -3.79 13.04
CA VAL A 116 -2.22 -4.65 11.86
C VAL A 116 -3.27 -5.75 11.92
N SER A 117 -4.08 -5.85 10.88
CA SER A 117 -5.01 -6.97 10.69
C SER A 117 -4.71 -7.64 9.35
N ILE A 118 -4.25 -8.90 9.38
CA ILE A 118 -4.03 -9.70 8.18
C ILE A 118 -5.39 -10.16 7.66
N VAL A 119 -5.71 -9.78 6.42
CA VAL A 119 -6.94 -10.15 5.73
C VAL A 119 -6.77 -11.49 5.02
N ASP A 120 -5.71 -11.60 4.20
CA ASP A 120 -5.38 -12.83 3.48
C ASP A 120 -3.91 -12.82 3.04
N PHE A 121 -3.38 -13.99 2.66
CA PHE A 121 -2.04 -14.13 2.10
C PHE A 121 -1.94 -15.32 1.17
N TYR A 122 -0.98 -15.26 0.24
CA TYR A 122 -0.74 -16.31 -0.76
C TYR A 122 0.75 -16.35 -1.15
N PRO A 123 1.32 -17.54 -1.38
CA PRO A 123 0.71 -18.88 -1.29
C PRO A 123 0.55 -19.36 0.15
N LYS A 124 -0.41 -20.30 0.36
CA LYS A 124 -0.65 -20.94 1.67
C LYS A 124 0.36 -22.04 2.00
N LYS A 125 0.92 -22.68 0.97
CA LYS A 125 2.01 -23.65 1.07
C LYS A 125 3.25 -23.08 0.41
N VAL A 126 4.38 -23.16 1.09
CA VAL A 126 5.64 -22.52 0.71
C VAL A 126 6.82 -23.45 1.01
N PRO A 127 7.92 -23.36 0.27
CA PRO A 127 9.14 -24.04 0.68
C PRO A 127 9.69 -23.42 1.98
N ALA A 128 10.50 -24.18 2.69
CA ALA A 128 11.25 -23.67 3.83
C ALA A 128 12.14 -22.49 3.40
N GLY A 129 12.07 -21.38 4.15
CA GLY A 129 12.81 -20.17 3.79
C GLY A 129 12.40 -18.95 4.63
N LYS A 130 13.04 -17.82 4.46
CA LYS A 130 12.77 -16.58 5.19
C LYS A 130 11.81 -15.70 4.42
N LEU A 131 10.66 -15.36 5.01
CA LEU A 131 9.73 -14.38 4.44
C LEU A 131 10.31 -12.97 4.62
N THR A 132 10.40 -12.22 3.51
CA THR A 132 10.86 -10.83 3.48
C THR A 132 9.83 -9.95 2.77
N LEU A 133 9.53 -8.80 3.37
CA LEU A 133 8.61 -7.79 2.85
C LEU A 133 9.38 -6.48 2.69
N ALA A 134 9.65 -6.08 1.46
CA ALA A 134 10.34 -4.82 1.19
C ALA A 134 9.37 -3.64 1.22
N GLN A 135 9.82 -2.47 1.67
CA GLN A 135 9.00 -1.25 1.73
C GLN A 135 8.35 -0.91 0.39
N ALA A 136 9.11 -1.00 -0.71
CA ALA A 136 8.59 -0.74 -2.06
C ALA A 136 7.46 -1.68 -2.49
N GLY A 137 7.28 -2.81 -1.81
CA GLY A 137 6.22 -3.77 -2.09
C GLY A 137 4.85 -3.42 -1.49
N LEU A 138 4.79 -2.43 -0.57
CA LEU A 138 3.55 -2.01 0.09
C LEU A 138 2.78 -1.04 -0.81
N MET A 139 1.59 -1.44 -1.23
CA MET A 139 0.73 -0.68 -2.13
C MET A 139 -0.68 -0.56 -1.57
N SER A 140 -1.29 0.62 -1.67
CA SER A 140 -2.71 0.77 -1.36
C SER A 140 -3.55 -0.14 -2.27
N ALA A 141 -4.55 -0.81 -1.69
CA ALA A 141 -5.49 -1.63 -2.46
C ALA A 141 -6.60 -0.80 -3.11
N CYS A 142 -6.76 0.47 -2.69
CA CYS A 142 -7.79 1.37 -3.19
C CYS A 142 -7.21 2.33 -4.24
N ALA A 143 -7.96 2.56 -5.32
CA ALA A 143 -7.55 3.45 -6.41
C ALA A 143 -7.57 4.93 -6.01
N ALA A 144 -8.47 5.33 -5.09
CA ALA A 144 -8.62 6.70 -4.61
C ALA A 144 -9.25 6.74 -3.21
N GLY A 145 -9.03 7.84 -2.49
CA GLY A 145 -9.62 8.11 -1.18
C GLY A 145 -8.90 7.47 0.01
N PRO A 146 -9.44 7.64 1.22
CA PRO A 146 -8.93 7.00 2.43
C PRO A 146 -9.06 5.48 2.32
N CYS A 147 -7.95 4.78 2.52
CA CYS A 147 -7.92 3.34 2.41
C CYS A 147 -7.01 2.76 3.49
N SER A 148 -7.54 1.86 4.28
CA SER A 148 -6.78 1.09 5.27
C SER A 148 -6.32 -0.26 4.76
N VAL A 149 -6.76 -0.68 3.55
CA VAL A 149 -6.40 -1.98 2.96
C VAL A 149 -5.19 -1.84 2.07
N TYR A 150 -4.20 -2.68 2.30
CA TYR A 150 -2.94 -2.71 1.59
C TYR A 150 -2.66 -4.10 1.05
N ARG A 151 -1.98 -4.14 -0.10
CA ARG A 151 -1.34 -5.34 -0.64
C ARG A 151 0.16 -5.18 -0.51
N TRP A 152 0.80 -6.11 0.17
CA TRP A 152 2.23 -6.11 0.33
C TRP A 152 2.84 -7.28 -0.43
N ARG A 153 3.72 -6.98 -1.36
CA ARG A 153 4.48 -7.97 -2.11
C ARG A 153 5.81 -8.21 -1.42
N GLY A 154 6.17 -9.48 -1.31
CA GLY A 154 7.42 -9.92 -0.75
C GLY A 154 7.90 -11.18 -1.42
N SER A 155 8.85 -11.83 -0.80
CA SER A 155 9.38 -13.10 -1.26
C SER A 155 9.80 -13.98 -0.09
N ILE A 156 9.73 -15.29 -0.31
CA ILE A 156 10.33 -16.27 0.58
C ILE A 156 11.68 -16.63 -0.01
N GLN A 157 12.73 -16.31 0.72
CA GLN A 157 14.10 -16.62 0.35
C GLN A 157 14.46 -18.00 0.91
N THR A 158 14.68 -18.96 0.02
CA THR A 158 15.13 -20.31 0.37
C THR A 158 16.62 -20.34 0.63
N ALA A 159 17.12 -21.40 1.25
CA ALA A 159 18.54 -21.54 1.59
C ALA A 159 19.47 -21.57 0.35
N ASP A 160 18.96 -22.03 -0.78
CA ASP A 160 19.66 -22.06 -2.08
C ASP A 160 19.50 -20.75 -2.90
N GLY A 161 18.97 -19.67 -2.27
CA GLY A 161 18.87 -18.34 -2.86
C GLY A 161 17.69 -18.17 -3.83
N GLN A 162 16.76 -19.13 -3.91
CA GLN A 162 15.55 -18.96 -4.71
C GLN A 162 14.58 -18.00 -4.01
N GLY A 163 14.04 -17.02 -4.76
CA GLY A 163 12.99 -16.12 -4.29
C GLY A 163 11.61 -16.57 -4.78
N ILE A 164 10.76 -17.03 -3.86
CA ILE A 164 9.37 -17.41 -4.18
C ILE A 164 8.46 -16.20 -3.91
N PRO A 165 7.71 -15.69 -4.91
CA PRO A 165 6.81 -14.58 -4.73
C PRO A 165 5.78 -14.84 -3.63
N PHE A 166 5.61 -13.86 -2.76
CA PHE A 166 4.63 -13.88 -1.67
C PHE A 166 3.82 -12.58 -1.69
N LYS A 167 2.56 -12.65 -1.32
CA LYS A 167 1.71 -11.48 -1.15
C LYS A 167 0.87 -11.62 0.11
N VAL A 168 0.69 -10.53 0.82
CA VAL A 168 -0.23 -10.42 1.93
C VAL A 168 -1.17 -9.24 1.70
N GLU A 169 -2.44 -9.43 1.99
CA GLU A 169 -3.44 -8.38 2.08
C GLU A 169 -3.72 -8.10 3.54
N LEU A 170 -3.61 -6.83 3.93
CA LEU A 170 -3.68 -6.44 5.33
C LEU A 170 -4.35 -5.07 5.48
N ARG A 171 -4.89 -4.81 6.66
CA ARG A 171 -5.40 -3.52 7.06
C ARG A 171 -4.42 -2.89 8.04
N LEU A 172 -4.13 -1.61 7.82
CA LEU A 172 -3.25 -0.79 8.66
C LEU A 172 -4.06 0.40 9.17
N ASP A 173 -4.28 0.44 10.46
CA ASP A 173 -5.02 1.50 11.13
C ASP A 173 -4.19 2.07 12.28
N VAL A 174 -4.49 3.30 12.67
CA VAL A 174 -3.89 3.98 13.82
C VAL A 174 -4.98 4.68 14.62
N MET A 175 -4.83 4.70 15.94
CA MET A 175 -5.72 5.47 16.81
C MET A 175 -5.19 6.90 16.92
N GLU A 176 -5.98 7.86 16.46
CA GLU A 176 -5.63 9.28 16.49
C GLU A 176 -6.74 10.15 17.07
N THR A 177 -6.33 11.25 17.69
CA THR A 177 -7.25 12.31 18.08
C THR A 177 -7.50 13.19 16.87
N VAL A 178 -8.73 13.18 16.38
CA VAL A 178 -9.14 13.90 15.17
C VAL A 178 -10.35 14.79 15.46
N PRO A 179 -10.49 15.94 14.78
CA PRO A 179 -11.67 16.76 14.87
C PRO A 179 -12.85 16.10 14.14
N VAL A 180 -13.94 15.90 14.84
CA VAL A 180 -15.21 15.36 14.34
C VAL A 180 -16.26 16.44 14.37
N ALA A 181 -16.96 16.66 13.24
CA ALA A 181 -18.00 17.65 13.11
C ALA A 181 -19.17 17.39 14.07
N ARG A 182 -19.59 18.39 14.84
CA ARG A 182 -20.75 18.32 15.74
C ARG A 182 -22.06 18.67 15.04
N GLN A 183 -21.98 19.25 13.86
CA GLN A 183 -23.12 19.68 13.04
C GLN A 183 -22.78 19.54 11.56
N HIS A 184 -23.79 19.66 10.73
CA HIS A 184 -23.59 19.76 9.29
C HIS A 184 -22.95 21.10 8.92
N PHE A 185 -21.92 21.07 8.03
CA PHE A 185 -21.36 22.25 7.39
C PHE A 185 -21.62 22.21 5.89
N ALA A 186 -22.20 23.27 5.35
CA ALA A 186 -22.36 23.42 3.91
C ALA A 186 -21.04 23.80 3.23
N PHE A 187 -20.99 23.65 1.91
CA PHE A 187 -19.87 24.18 1.12
C PHE A 187 -19.72 25.70 1.34
N GLY A 188 -18.50 26.15 1.62
CA GLY A 188 -18.20 27.57 1.88
C GLY A 188 -18.48 28.04 3.31
N GLU A 189 -19.05 27.20 4.15
CA GLU A 189 -19.34 27.54 5.54
C GLU A 189 -18.08 27.55 6.40
N LYS A 190 -17.99 28.55 7.31
CA LYS A 190 -16.87 28.71 8.23
C LYS A 190 -17.06 27.86 9.49
N ILE A 191 -16.04 27.09 9.84
CA ILE A 191 -16.06 26.23 11.01
C ILE A 191 -15.72 27.04 12.25
N GLY A 192 -16.68 27.15 13.16
CA GLY A 192 -16.48 27.82 14.46
C GLY A 192 -15.80 26.93 15.50
N PRO A 193 -15.34 27.50 16.61
CA PRO A 193 -14.65 26.76 17.68
C PRO A 193 -15.51 25.65 18.31
N ASN A 194 -16.83 25.83 18.35
CA ASN A 194 -17.77 24.85 18.90
C ASN A 194 -18.33 23.88 17.84
N GLY A 195 -17.90 24.00 16.59
CA GLY A 195 -18.40 23.21 15.48
C GLY A 195 -17.87 21.78 15.39
N PHE A 196 -16.91 21.43 16.24
CA PHE A 196 -16.29 20.10 16.24
C PHE A 196 -15.90 19.66 17.64
N LEU A 197 -15.63 18.36 17.77
CA LEU A 197 -15.04 17.74 18.96
C LEU A 197 -13.74 17.02 18.60
N GLN A 198 -12.73 17.15 19.44
CA GLN A 198 -11.54 16.28 19.35
C GLN A 198 -11.89 14.91 19.95
N THR A 199 -11.82 13.86 19.14
CA THR A 199 -12.22 12.50 19.52
C THR A 199 -11.19 11.50 19.02
N GLN A 200 -10.86 10.49 19.82
CA GLN A 200 -10.06 9.37 19.35
C GLN A 200 -10.83 8.54 18.33
N ARG A 201 -10.26 8.38 17.16
CA ARG A 201 -10.82 7.58 16.07
C ARG A 201 -9.75 6.68 15.46
N ARG A 202 -10.19 5.54 14.97
CA ARG A 202 -9.38 4.67 14.13
C ARG A 202 -9.35 5.25 12.73
N VAL A 203 -8.16 5.60 12.24
CA VAL A 203 -7.95 6.15 10.90
C VAL A 203 -6.98 5.28 10.12
N ALA A 204 -7.10 5.27 8.79
CA ALA A 204 -6.21 4.53 7.92
C ALA A 204 -4.77 5.07 8.03
N TRP A 205 -3.82 4.22 8.43
CA TRP A 205 -2.40 4.57 8.43
C TRP A 205 -1.86 4.58 7.00
N ARG A 206 -0.89 5.46 6.72
CA ARG A 206 -0.19 5.54 5.42
C ARG A 206 1.30 5.71 5.65
N PRO A 207 2.18 5.17 4.76
CA PRO A 207 3.60 5.48 4.80
C PRO A 207 3.84 6.99 4.79
N GLY A 208 4.68 7.49 5.71
CA GLY A 208 4.89 8.92 5.90
C GLY A 208 3.74 9.64 6.63
N HIS A 209 2.78 8.91 7.16
CA HIS A 209 1.71 9.47 7.98
C HIS A 209 2.31 10.16 9.20
N ARG A 210 2.04 11.45 9.33
CA ARG A 210 2.36 12.24 10.51
C ARG A 210 1.04 12.62 11.17
N ASN A 211 0.94 12.36 12.46
CA ASN A 211 -0.17 12.85 13.26
C ASN A 211 -0.06 14.37 13.34
N VAL A 212 -0.64 15.07 12.39
CA VAL A 212 -0.75 16.53 12.42
C VAL A 212 -2.14 16.82 12.98
N ALA A 213 -2.19 17.19 14.25
CA ALA A 213 -3.41 17.69 14.87
C ALA A 213 -3.94 18.87 14.02
N ILE A 214 -5.08 18.67 13.39
CA ILE A 214 -5.74 19.71 12.60
C ILE A 214 -6.60 20.53 13.52
N ASP A 215 -6.38 21.85 13.58
CA ASP A 215 -7.34 22.79 14.11
C ASP A 215 -8.19 23.31 12.95
N PRO A 216 -9.47 22.93 12.86
CA PRO A 216 -10.37 23.42 11.84
C PRO A 216 -10.96 24.79 12.15
N THR A 217 -10.68 25.37 13.30
CA THR A 217 -11.22 26.67 13.71
C THR A 217 -10.89 27.76 12.68
N GLY A 218 -11.90 28.48 12.24
CA GLY A 218 -11.76 29.55 11.26
C GLY A 218 -11.51 29.09 9.83
N LYS A 219 -11.40 27.80 9.57
CA LYS A 219 -11.32 27.26 8.20
C LYS A 219 -12.68 27.19 7.55
N ILE A 220 -12.71 27.11 6.24
CA ILE A 220 -13.90 27.05 5.41
C ILE A 220 -14.04 25.67 4.80
N ALA A 221 -15.23 25.10 4.86
CA ALA A 221 -15.54 23.80 4.27
C ALA A 221 -15.45 23.86 2.73
N ARG A 222 -14.64 22.97 2.14
CA ARG A 222 -14.48 22.83 0.67
C ARG A 222 -15.55 21.94 0.04
N ARG A 223 -16.30 21.23 0.84
CA ARG A 223 -17.47 20.42 0.49
C ARG A 223 -18.41 20.36 1.70
N ALA A 224 -19.60 19.83 1.51
CA ALA A 224 -20.46 19.52 2.63
C ALA A 224 -19.78 18.50 3.56
N ILE A 225 -19.79 18.77 4.87
CA ILE A 225 -19.28 17.90 5.93
C ILE A 225 -20.47 17.55 6.81
N ARG A 226 -20.73 16.25 6.99
CA ARG A 226 -21.87 15.79 7.79
C ARG A 226 -21.51 15.76 9.27
N GLU A 227 -22.52 15.86 10.12
CA GLU A 227 -22.37 15.59 11.55
C GLU A 227 -21.75 14.19 11.77
N GLY A 228 -20.80 14.09 12.71
CA GLY A 228 -20.05 12.85 12.98
C GLY A 228 -18.92 12.54 12.01
N GLU A 229 -18.74 13.33 10.95
CA GLU A 229 -17.66 13.14 9.96
C GLU A 229 -16.36 13.75 10.47
N ILE A 230 -15.22 13.08 10.16
CA ILE A 230 -13.87 13.59 10.46
C ILE A 230 -13.57 14.78 9.55
N ILE A 231 -13.13 15.89 10.15
CA ILE A 231 -12.70 17.07 9.42
C ILE A 231 -11.23 16.89 9.02
N GLU A 232 -10.99 16.62 7.75
CA GLU A 232 -9.66 16.44 7.19
C GLU A 232 -9.14 17.70 6.49
N LEU A 233 -7.81 17.82 6.34
CA LEU A 233 -7.20 18.94 5.58
C LEU A 233 -7.74 19.07 4.16
N GLY A 234 -8.08 17.94 3.52
CA GLY A 234 -8.66 17.93 2.17
C GLY A 234 -10.07 18.53 2.11
N ASN A 235 -10.80 18.51 3.21
CA ASN A 235 -12.19 18.95 3.31
C ASN A 235 -12.32 20.43 3.66
N VAL A 236 -11.24 21.09 4.07
CA VAL A 236 -11.22 22.47 4.50
C VAL A 236 -10.15 23.29 3.79
N ARG A 237 -10.32 24.59 3.78
CA ARG A 237 -9.31 25.57 3.34
C ARG A 237 -9.19 26.69 4.35
N THR A 238 -8.07 27.35 4.35
CA THR A 238 -7.91 28.58 5.15
C THR A 238 -8.84 29.66 4.60
N SER A 239 -9.52 30.38 5.47
CA SER A 239 -10.25 31.57 5.12
C SER A 239 -9.32 32.59 4.45
N ARG A 240 -9.81 33.27 3.45
CA ARG A 240 -9.16 34.44 2.88
C ARG A 240 -9.67 35.69 3.56
N ASP A 241 -8.91 36.75 3.52
CA ASP A 241 -9.39 38.06 4.05
C ASP A 241 -10.41 38.69 3.12
N VAL A 242 -10.34 38.35 1.84
CA VAL A 242 -11.34 38.71 0.81
C VAL A 242 -11.71 37.47 0.02
N GLU A 243 -12.99 37.13 -0.01
CA GLU A 243 -13.51 35.99 -0.81
C GLU A 243 -14.02 36.47 -2.18
N SER A 244 -13.95 35.58 -3.19
CA SER A 244 -14.58 35.91 -4.50
C SER A 244 -16.08 36.03 -4.35
N GLY A 245 -16.67 37.08 -4.93
CA GLY A 245 -18.09 37.40 -4.80
C GLY A 245 -18.43 38.26 -3.57
N GLU A 246 -17.46 38.58 -2.73
CA GLU A 246 -17.67 39.41 -1.55
C GLU A 246 -17.63 40.88 -1.90
N THR A 247 -18.49 41.71 -1.24
CA THR A 247 -18.38 43.15 -1.30
C THR A 247 -17.29 43.63 -0.37
N VAL A 248 -16.30 44.31 -0.91
CA VAL A 248 -15.15 44.84 -0.18
C VAL A 248 -15.16 46.36 -0.16
N GLU A 249 -14.65 46.92 0.93
CA GLU A 249 -14.31 48.33 0.99
C GLU A 249 -13.02 48.56 0.22
N LEU A 250 -13.11 49.35 -0.88
CA LEU A 250 -12.00 49.69 -1.73
C LEU A 250 -11.51 51.09 -1.45
N GLN A 251 -10.28 51.20 -0.97
CA GLN A 251 -9.59 52.48 -0.86
C GLN A 251 -8.83 52.79 -2.15
N VAL A 252 -9.12 53.92 -2.76
CA VAL A 252 -8.44 54.41 -3.96
C VAL A 252 -7.61 55.64 -3.58
N ARG A 253 -6.28 55.51 -3.72
CA ARG A 253 -5.37 56.64 -3.47
C ARG A 253 -4.96 57.32 -4.78
N SER A 254 -5.01 58.68 -4.76
CA SER A 254 -4.54 59.50 -5.84
C SER A 254 -3.85 60.73 -5.22
N GLY A 255 -2.50 60.70 -5.12
CA GLY A 255 -1.76 61.68 -4.35
C GLY A 255 -2.20 61.68 -2.87
N ASP A 256 -2.58 62.84 -2.34
CA ASP A 256 -3.07 62.99 -0.95
C ASP A 256 -4.57 62.70 -0.79
N LEU A 257 -5.27 62.45 -1.91
CA LEU A 257 -6.71 62.11 -1.86
C LEU A 257 -6.89 60.60 -1.62
N VAL A 258 -7.74 60.26 -0.66
CA VAL A 258 -8.19 58.90 -0.40
C VAL A 258 -9.70 58.85 -0.60
N LEU A 259 -10.13 58.09 -1.58
CA LEU A 259 -11.55 57.82 -1.83
C LEU A 259 -11.88 56.41 -1.33
N VAL A 260 -12.94 56.27 -0.55
CA VAL A 260 -13.43 54.98 -0.07
C VAL A 260 -14.74 54.67 -0.82
N THR A 261 -14.81 53.47 -1.40
CA THR A 261 -16.00 53.01 -2.14
C THR A 261 -16.19 51.52 -1.94
N GLN A 262 -17.35 51.01 -2.31
CA GLN A 262 -17.59 49.55 -2.31
C GLN A 262 -17.30 48.97 -3.69
N ALA A 263 -16.69 47.79 -3.72
CA ALA A 263 -16.41 47.01 -4.91
C ALA A 263 -16.72 45.54 -4.69
N LEU A 264 -17.04 44.83 -5.76
CA LEU A 264 -17.23 43.37 -5.72
C LEU A 264 -15.92 42.67 -6.02
N ALA A 265 -15.44 41.84 -5.12
CA ALA A 265 -14.24 41.02 -5.36
C ALA A 265 -14.50 39.95 -6.43
N VAL A 266 -13.78 40.00 -7.54
CA VAL A 266 -13.85 38.99 -8.59
C VAL A 266 -12.95 37.78 -8.22
N THR A 267 -11.78 38.05 -7.62
CA THR A 267 -10.87 37.03 -7.09
C THR A 267 -10.65 37.26 -5.60
N GLY A 268 -10.49 36.17 -4.85
CA GLY A 268 -10.21 36.26 -3.41
C GLY A 268 -8.75 36.19 -3.10
N GLY A 269 -8.32 36.76 -1.96
CA GLY A 269 -6.94 36.77 -1.49
C GLY A 269 -6.81 36.98 0.03
N LYS A 270 -5.60 36.78 0.55
CA LYS A 270 -5.19 37.16 1.91
C LYS A 270 -4.57 38.54 1.92
N LYS A 271 -4.42 39.11 3.09
CA LYS A 271 -3.68 40.36 3.27
C LYS A 271 -2.34 40.33 2.56
N GLY A 272 -2.10 41.33 1.69
CA GLY A 272 -0.93 41.45 0.82
C GLY A 272 -1.10 40.83 -0.57
N ASP A 273 -2.12 40.00 -0.80
CA ASP A 273 -2.37 39.43 -2.12
C ASP A 273 -2.99 40.45 -3.07
N ARG A 274 -2.66 40.35 -4.36
CA ARG A 274 -3.29 41.11 -5.43
C ARG A 274 -4.56 40.42 -5.85
N VAL A 275 -5.71 41.18 -5.80
CA VAL A 275 -7.05 40.72 -6.18
C VAL A 275 -7.61 41.60 -7.27
N ILE A 276 -8.56 41.05 -8.02
CA ILE A 276 -9.36 41.81 -8.98
C ILE A 276 -10.68 42.17 -8.31
N VAL A 277 -11.00 43.46 -8.28
CA VAL A 277 -12.28 43.98 -7.80
C VAL A 277 -13.01 44.66 -8.92
N ARG A 278 -14.36 44.63 -8.91
CA ARG A 278 -15.24 45.22 -9.90
C ARG A 278 -16.06 46.35 -9.28
N ASN A 279 -16.04 47.49 -9.91
CA ASN A 279 -16.97 48.58 -9.53
C ASN A 279 -18.39 48.15 -9.92
N PRO A 280 -19.35 48.12 -8.99
CA PRO A 280 -20.71 47.67 -9.26
C PRO A 280 -21.49 48.58 -10.24
N SER A 281 -21.17 49.90 -10.26
CA SER A 281 -21.84 50.88 -11.12
C SER A 281 -21.28 50.89 -12.55
N THR A 282 -19.94 50.91 -12.70
CA THR A 282 -19.31 51.03 -14.02
C THR A 282 -18.98 49.70 -14.65
N LYS A 283 -19.06 48.58 -13.90
CA LYS A 283 -18.70 47.21 -14.29
C LYS A 283 -17.22 47.05 -14.66
N LYS A 284 -16.37 48.06 -14.45
CA LYS A 284 -14.94 48.00 -14.73
C LYS A 284 -14.22 47.23 -13.63
N ASN A 285 -13.21 46.45 -14.04
CA ASN A 285 -12.35 45.69 -13.15
C ASN A 285 -11.08 46.48 -12.83
N PHE A 286 -10.64 46.41 -11.59
CA PHE A 286 -9.39 47.04 -11.09
C PHE A 286 -8.57 46.01 -10.33
N ALA A 287 -7.24 46.14 -10.40
CA ALA A 287 -6.35 45.40 -9.51
C ALA A 287 -6.24 46.17 -8.18
N ALA A 288 -6.40 45.44 -7.08
CA ALA A 288 -6.25 45.98 -5.73
C ALA A 288 -5.42 45.02 -4.87
N VAL A 289 -4.83 45.53 -3.79
CA VAL A 289 -4.10 44.75 -2.80
C VAL A 289 -4.98 44.62 -1.56
N VAL A 290 -5.14 43.39 -1.05
CA VAL A 290 -5.92 43.15 0.19
C VAL A 290 -5.17 43.74 1.38
N THR A 291 -5.83 44.63 2.11
CA THR A 291 -5.26 45.27 3.32
C THR A 291 -5.75 44.64 4.61
N GLY A 292 -6.93 43.99 4.57
CA GLY A 292 -7.56 43.34 5.71
C GLY A 292 -8.83 42.59 5.34
N PRO A 293 -9.59 42.09 6.33
CA PRO A 293 -10.86 41.41 6.12
C PRO A 293 -11.85 42.33 5.39
N ALA A 294 -12.35 41.90 4.22
CA ALA A 294 -13.22 42.67 3.33
C ALA A 294 -12.66 44.06 2.94
N GLN A 295 -11.37 44.28 2.95
CA GLN A 295 -10.70 45.53 2.63
C GLN A 295 -9.64 45.36 1.57
N ALA A 296 -9.58 46.28 0.61
CA ALA A 296 -8.58 46.32 -0.42
C ALA A 296 -8.21 47.77 -0.77
N GLU A 297 -6.98 47.94 -1.25
CA GLU A 297 -6.47 49.24 -1.67
C GLU A 297 -5.96 49.19 -3.12
N THR A 298 -6.25 50.23 -3.89
CA THR A 298 -5.68 50.42 -5.22
C THR A 298 -5.14 51.83 -5.36
N VAL A 299 -4.05 51.96 -6.13
CA VAL A 299 -3.53 53.27 -6.54
C VAL A 299 -4.18 53.60 -7.87
N ALA A 300 -4.82 54.78 -7.95
CA ALA A 300 -5.35 55.26 -9.21
C ALA A 300 -4.16 55.37 -10.20
N PRO A 301 -4.31 54.92 -11.44
CA PRO A 301 -3.32 55.23 -12.46
C PRO A 301 -3.26 56.75 -12.57
N VAL A 302 -2.08 57.35 -12.40
CA VAL A 302 -1.85 58.76 -12.74
C VAL A 302 -2.15 58.86 -14.24
N SER A 303 -3.27 59.51 -14.61
CA SER A 303 -3.50 59.86 -16.00
C SER A 303 -2.40 60.85 -16.42
N GLN A 304 -1.47 60.38 -17.23
CA GLN A 304 -0.66 61.27 -18.04
C GLN A 304 -1.58 61.89 -19.08
N GLY A 305 -2.21 62.96 -18.70
CA GLY A 305 -3.07 63.74 -19.52
C GLY A 305 -2.89 65.21 -19.15
N ASP A 306 -2.40 65.95 -20.12
CA ASP A 306 -2.38 67.38 -20.24
C ASP A 306 -1.23 68.12 -19.53
N LEU A 307 -0.07 68.03 -20.16
CA LEU A 307 0.87 69.16 -20.32
C LEU A 307 0.86 69.52 -21.83
N ASP A 308 -0.07 70.38 -22.21
CA ASP A 308 0.07 71.30 -23.32
C ASP A 308 -0.11 72.75 -22.81
#